data_b282a3517a5687473aaba663c512d989
#
_entry.id   b282a3517a5687473aaba663c512d989
#
_cell.length_a   1.000
_cell.length_b   1.000
_cell.length_c   1.000
_cell.angle_alpha   90.00
_cell.angle_beta   90.00
_cell.angle_gamma   90.00
#
_symmetry.space_group_name_H-M   'P 1'
#
loop_
_entity.id
_entity.type
_entity.pdbx_description
1 polymer ?
#
loop_
_entity_poly.entity_id
_entity_poly.type
_entity_poly.pdbx_seq_one_letter_code
_entity_poly.pdbx_strand_id
1 'polypeptide(L)'
;MQSNADKLRSLLASPDILVAPACYDALTARLIERAGFGLSFMSGFAVSAARLGLPDTGLISYGEMLEQGRNICNAVSIPVIGDGDTGYGNALNVK
;
A
#
# COMPACT_ATOMS: atom_id res chain seq x y z
N MET A 1 22.32 5.79 -0.34
CA MET A 1 21.22 5.18 -1.09
C MET A 1 19.91 5.86 -0.70
N GLN A 2 19.11 6.22 -1.67
CA GLN A 2 17.83 6.89 -1.42
C GLN A 2 16.81 5.90 -0.88
N SER A 3 16.16 6.23 0.24
CA SER A 3 15.08 5.40 0.81
C SER A 3 13.80 5.50 -0.03
N ASN A 4 12.88 4.56 0.16
CA ASN A 4 11.58 4.63 -0.51
C ASN A 4 10.76 5.85 -0.08
N ALA A 5 10.90 6.29 1.17
CA ALA A 5 10.29 7.52 1.63
C ALA A 5 10.85 8.75 0.89
N ASP A 6 12.16 8.78 0.65
CA ASP A 6 12.79 9.87 -0.10
C ASP A 6 12.37 9.84 -1.58
N LYS A 7 12.29 8.66 -2.17
CA LYS A 7 11.76 8.50 -3.54
C LYS A 7 10.34 9.04 -3.64
N LEU A 8 9.49 8.72 -2.66
CA LEU A 8 8.11 9.22 -2.63
C LEU A 8 8.07 10.74 -2.52
N ARG A 9 8.87 11.32 -1.62
CA ARG A 9 8.94 12.79 -1.48
C ARG A 9 9.36 13.46 -2.78
N SER A 10 10.34 12.88 -3.48
CA SER A 10 10.79 13.39 -4.77
C SER A 10 9.69 13.34 -5.83
N LEU A 11 8.94 12.24 -5.87
CA LEU A 11 7.81 12.09 -6.79
C LEU A 11 6.71 13.12 -6.49
N LEU A 12 6.38 13.31 -5.21
CA LEU A 12 5.35 14.27 -4.79
C LEU A 12 5.77 15.72 -5.06
N ALA A 13 7.05 16.01 -5.05
CA ALA A 13 7.56 17.36 -5.35
C ALA A 13 7.57 17.67 -6.85
N SER A 14 7.44 16.67 -7.71
CA SER A 14 7.38 16.85 -9.16
C SER A 14 6.09 17.58 -9.56
N PRO A 15 6.14 18.48 -10.57
CA PRO A 15 4.92 19.14 -11.06
C PRO A 15 4.02 18.22 -11.88
N ASP A 16 4.51 17.04 -12.28
CA ASP A 16 3.76 16.11 -13.10
C ASP A 16 2.73 15.34 -12.28
N ILE A 17 1.66 14.92 -12.94
CA ILE A 17 0.65 14.06 -12.32
C ILE A 17 1.29 12.71 -12.00
N LEU A 18 1.09 12.27 -10.76
CA LEU A 18 1.49 10.93 -10.34
C LEU A 18 0.31 9.96 -10.50
N VAL A 19 0.59 8.84 -11.15
CA VAL A 19 -0.37 7.74 -11.24
C VAL A 19 0.11 6.62 -10.34
N ALA A 20 -0.69 6.29 -9.33
CA ALA A 20 -0.39 5.26 -8.36
C ALA A 20 -1.45 4.15 -8.45
N PRO A 21 -1.25 3.16 -9.32
CA PRO A 21 -2.18 2.05 -9.40
C PRO A 21 -2.27 1.31 -8.08
N ALA A 22 -3.46 0.85 -7.73
CA ALA A 22 -3.68 0.13 -6.47
C ALA A 22 -3.21 -1.31 -6.58
N CYS A 23 -2.45 -1.76 -5.59
CA CYS A 23 -2.09 -3.17 -5.42
C CYS A 23 -2.81 -3.74 -4.19
N TYR A 24 -2.87 -5.06 -4.12
CA TYR A 24 -3.49 -5.74 -2.98
C TYR A 24 -2.71 -7.00 -2.56
N ASP A 25 -1.67 -7.37 -3.29
CA ASP A 25 -0.77 -8.47 -2.94
C ASP A 25 0.59 -8.29 -3.63
N ALA A 26 1.52 -9.19 -3.33
CA ALA A 26 2.86 -9.15 -3.91
C ALA A 26 2.85 -9.27 -5.43
N LEU A 27 1.96 -10.09 -5.99
CA LEU A 27 1.87 -10.30 -7.44
C LEU A 27 1.44 -9.03 -8.15
N THR A 28 0.35 -8.39 -7.70
CA THR A 28 -0.15 -7.17 -8.33
C THR A 28 0.83 -6.02 -8.19
N ALA A 29 1.53 -5.92 -7.06
CA ALA A 29 2.58 -4.92 -6.87
C ALA A 29 3.72 -5.12 -7.89
N ARG A 30 4.16 -6.35 -8.10
CA ARG A 30 5.18 -6.65 -9.12
C ARG A 30 4.72 -6.32 -10.54
N LEU A 31 3.46 -6.59 -10.86
CA LEU A 31 2.91 -6.26 -12.17
C LEU A 31 2.91 -4.74 -12.41
N ILE A 32 2.56 -3.97 -11.37
CA ILE A 32 2.59 -2.50 -11.41
C ILE A 32 4.02 -2.00 -11.65
N GLU A 33 4.99 -2.53 -10.91
CA GLU A 33 6.39 -2.15 -11.07
C GLU A 33 6.90 -2.50 -12.47
N ARG A 34 6.59 -3.69 -12.96
CA ARG A 34 7.01 -4.13 -14.30
C ARG A 34 6.34 -3.33 -15.42
N ALA A 35 5.17 -2.78 -15.19
CA ALA A 35 4.48 -1.90 -16.14
C ALA A 35 5.12 -0.52 -16.22
N GLY A 36 6.08 -0.19 -15.34
CA GLY A 36 6.84 1.04 -15.39
C GLY A 36 6.33 2.14 -14.47
N PHE A 37 5.36 1.86 -13.59
CA PHE A 37 4.89 2.84 -12.61
C PHE A 37 5.90 3.01 -11.49
N GLY A 38 6.12 4.25 -11.05
CA GLY A 38 7.07 4.57 -9.99
C GLY A 38 6.50 4.58 -8.59
N LEU A 39 5.22 4.28 -8.44
CA LEU A 39 4.49 4.37 -7.18
C LEU A 39 3.29 3.43 -7.21
N SER A 40 2.98 2.81 -6.09
CA SER A 40 1.77 2.01 -5.92
C SER A 40 1.07 2.37 -4.62
N PHE A 41 -0.21 2.11 -4.54
CA PHE A 41 -1.03 2.30 -3.35
C PHE A 41 -1.63 0.96 -2.92
N MET A 42 -1.37 0.55 -1.68
CA MET A 42 -2.00 -0.65 -1.12
C MET A 42 -3.42 -0.28 -0.66
N SER A 43 -4.40 -0.72 -1.42
CA SER A 43 -5.81 -0.41 -1.19
C SER A 43 -6.41 -1.31 -0.11
N GLY A 44 -6.96 -0.71 0.95
CA GLY A 44 -7.68 -1.47 1.98
C GLY A 44 -8.90 -2.20 1.45
N PHE A 45 -9.62 -1.57 0.53
CA PHE A 45 -10.76 -2.20 -0.16
C PHE A 45 -10.32 -3.45 -0.93
N ALA A 46 -9.29 -3.33 -1.76
CA ALA A 46 -8.82 -4.43 -2.59
C ALA A 46 -8.20 -5.56 -1.75
N VAL A 47 -7.49 -5.21 -0.67
CA VAL A 47 -6.92 -6.21 0.24
C VAL A 47 -8.03 -6.98 0.96
N SER A 48 -9.06 -6.30 1.46
CA SER A 48 -10.21 -6.96 2.09
C SER A 48 -10.90 -7.92 1.13
N ALA A 49 -11.12 -7.49 -0.10
CA ALA A 49 -11.75 -8.31 -1.12
C ALA A 49 -10.89 -9.52 -1.49
N ALA A 50 -9.60 -9.31 -1.71
CA ALA A 50 -8.69 -10.37 -2.19
C ALA A 50 -8.34 -11.37 -1.09
N ARG A 51 -8.12 -10.89 0.14
CA ARG A 51 -7.66 -11.74 1.24
C ARG A 51 -8.82 -12.45 1.94
N LEU A 52 -9.93 -11.76 2.13
CA LEU A 52 -11.07 -12.28 2.90
C LEU A 52 -12.30 -12.60 2.05
N GLY A 53 -12.36 -12.08 0.82
CA GLY A 53 -13.58 -12.16 0.01
C GLY A 53 -14.73 -11.38 0.62
N LEU A 54 -14.44 -10.33 1.40
CA LEU A 54 -15.40 -9.55 2.16
C LEU A 54 -15.35 -8.08 1.76
N PRO A 55 -16.45 -7.34 1.97
CA PRO A 55 -16.46 -5.91 1.71
C PRO A 55 -15.58 -5.14 2.70
N ASP A 56 -15.22 -3.91 2.34
CA ASP A 56 -14.40 -3.01 3.15
C ASP A 56 -15.27 -2.33 4.23
N THR A 57 -15.63 -3.09 5.25
CA THR A 57 -16.51 -2.64 6.35
C THR A 57 -15.85 -2.84 7.72
N GLY A 58 -14.53 -2.75 7.80
CA GLY A 58 -13.80 -2.89 9.06
C GLY A 58 -13.61 -4.33 9.52
N LEU A 59 -13.73 -5.30 8.62
CA LEU A 59 -13.64 -6.73 8.95
C LEU A 59 -12.21 -7.25 8.95
N ILE A 60 -11.29 -6.57 8.26
CA ILE A 60 -9.88 -6.95 8.22
C ILE A 60 -9.15 -6.39 9.43
N SER A 61 -8.24 -7.18 9.99
CA SER A 61 -7.46 -6.77 11.16
C SER A 61 -6.21 -5.98 10.77
N TYR A 62 -5.67 -5.23 11.74
CA TYR A 62 -4.37 -4.56 11.59
C TYR A 62 -3.26 -5.56 11.24
N GLY A 63 -3.23 -6.72 11.91
CA GLY A 63 -2.22 -7.75 11.66
C GLY A 63 -2.26 -8.28 10.24
N GLU A 64 -3.45 -8.48 9.68
CA GLU A 64 -3.62 -8.91 8.30
C GLU A 64 -3.15 -7.84 7.32
N MET A 65 -3.48 -6.57 7.56
CA MET A 65 -3.01 -5.46 6.72
C MET A 65 -1.50 -5.29 6.81
N LEU A 66 -0.93 -5.43 8.00
CA LEU A 66 0.53 -5.33 8.20
C LEU A 66 1.27 -6.43 7.45
N GLU A 67 0.80 -7.66 7.54
CA GLU A 67 1.38 -8.80 6.82
C GLU A 67 1.32 -8.59 5.31
N GLN A 68 0.18 -8.15 4.80
CA GLN A 68 0.00 -7.87 3.39
C GLN A 68 0.94 -6.76 2.92
N GLY A 69 1.04 -5.68 3.70
CA GLY A 69 1.94 -4.57 3.40
C GLY A 69 3.41 -5.01 3.37
N ARG A 70 3.80 -5.86 4.30
CA ARG A 70 5.16 -6.42 4.34
C ARG A 70 5.45 -7.23 3.07
N ASN A 71 4.55 -8.10 2.67
CA ASN A 71 4.71 -8.92 1.46
C ASN A 71 4.79 -8.06 0.21
N ILE A 72 3.96 -7.04 0.11
CA ILE A 72 3.97 -6.08 -1.00
C ILE A 72 5.30 -5.33 -1.06
N CYS A 73 5.72 -4.74 0.05
CA CYS A 73 6.96 -3.95 0.10
C CYS A 73 8.21 -4.79 -0.18
N ASN A 74 8.21 -6.05 0.23
CA ASN A 74 9.33 -6.95 -0.03
C ASN A 74 9.38 -7.40 -1.50
N ALA A 75 8.28 -7.29 -2.23
CA ALA A 75 8.20 -7.74 -3.62
C ALA A 75 8.67 -6.70 -4.62
N VAL A 76 8.71 -5.42 -4.25
CA VAL A 76 9.00 -4.32 -5.17
C VAL A 76 10.04 -3.35 -4.61
N SER A 77 10.66 -2.59 -5.52
CA SER A 77 11.62 -1.53 -5.16
C SER A 77 10.99 -0.15 -5.18
N ILE A 78 9.83 0.00 -5.80
CA ILE A 78 9.12 1.30 -5.84
C ILE A 78 8.48 1.60 -4.49
N PRO A 79 8.26 2.89 -4.16
CA PRO A 79 7.52 3.25 -2.96
C PRO A 79 6.08 2.76 -3.03
N VAL A 80 5.55 2.39 -1.87
CA VAL A 80 4.16 1.97 -1.70
C VAL A 80 3.54 2.80 -0.59
N ILE A 81 2.39 3.40 -0.87
CA ILE A 81 1.58 4.08 0.16
C ILE A 81 0.59 3.05 0.68
N GLY A 82 0.57 2.85 1.98
CA GLY A 82 -0.36 1.92 2.63
C GLY A 82 -1.60 2.60 3.16
N ASP A 83 -2.75 1.94 3.00
CA ASP A 83 -4.00 2.38 3.61
C ASP A 83 -4.00 1.97 5.09
N GLY A 84 -3.93 2.94 5.97
CA GLY A 84 -3.97 2.74 7.42
C GLY A 84 -5.37 2.88 8.03
N ASP A 85 -6.37 3.10 7.19
CA ASP A 85 -7.76 3.28 7.61
C ASP A 85 -7.87 4.32 8.72
N THR A 86 -8.49 3.96 9.88
CA THR A 86 -8.56 4.81 11.07
C THR A 86 -7.52 4.41 12.13
N GLY A 87 -6.55 3.55 11.77
CA GLY A 87 -5.50 3.05 12.64
C GLY A 87 -5.80 1.70 13.29
N TYR A 88 -6.95 1.11 13.01
CA TYR A 88 -7.36 -0.21 13.50
C TYR A 88 -7.41 -0.34 15.03
N GLY A 89 -7.75 0.74 15.72
CA GLY A 89 -7.82 0.70 17.17
C GLY A 89 -8.45 1.96 17.77
N ASN A 90 -8.41 2.05 19.07
CA ASN A 90 -8.92 3.23 19.81
C ASN A 90 -7.81 4.28 20.00
N ALA A 91 -8.15 5.40 20.65
CA ALA A 91 -7.24 6.53 20.82
C ALA A 91 -6.00 6.19 21.67
N LEU A 92 -6.01 5.11 22.43
CA LEU A 92 -4.88 4.71 23.27
C LEU A 92 -3.84 3.90 22.50
N ASN A 93 -4.27 3.06 21.56
CA ASN A 93 -3.36 2.18 20.83
C ASN A 93 -3.03 2.65 19.40
N VAL A 94 -3.64 3.72 18.93
CA VAL A 94 -3.38 4.33 17.61
C VAL A 94 -2.50 5.57 17.74
N LYS A 95 -1.37 5.46 18.39
CA LYS A 95 -0.45 6.59 18.53
C LYS A 95 0.59 6.62 17.41
#